data_48cbf833e430321e89625e5363c4e4cd
#
_entry.id   48cbf833e430321e89625e5363c4e4cd
#
_cell.length_a   1.000
_cell.length_b   1.000
_cell.length_c   1.000
_cell.angle_alpha   90.00
_cell.angle_beta   90.00
_cell.angle_gamma   90.00
#
_symmetry.space_group_name_H-M   'P 1'
#
loop_
_entity.id
_entity.type
_entity.pdbx_description
1 polymer ?
#
loop_
_entity_poly.entity_id
_entity_poly.type
_entity_poly.pdbx_seq_one_letter_code
_entity_poly.pdbx_strand_id
1 'polypeptide(L)'
;MSPSSPESIASTNELSPSGDGDLPVSLPRAETASGTRDQIREALDRSESGAPAAGEALRDLFSTDEIFHRLVIAADEEFSRSTRLLFLSGLAAGLSISLSFLGMTALTALWPGEMARLVGCLLYPLGFLFVVMGRYQLFTENTLTPVTLVLTRIASIPRLLRIWGVVLAANVLGAGLCAYVLATTGVFSPEMAEVAYGFGEHFLKMSWADLFWKGVFAGWLVAGMVWLNYAARDMTARFLITFVLIYTVAAAERAHCIVGSAEVMYVVFKGGASFGAFLLDFLVPAVLGNTVGGVGLVAILNFTQTRDRRFPHRDCGQLELTWTEWLFGHSAGHPDLEGEDEDEAVLDPPVGVEDHVFGPDDAPVTIVQYGDYECPTSRKIYGDVQRVMEGLSPEGEQELPFRYVFRHLPLQLRHPHAEQASVAAEAAARQGAFWDMHEQLFTHQDQLEDEDLRMYASSIGLDVDQFEDDLHDEVLHDRVMEDRNAAVQSGVRRTSNLFINGQRYQGAFNPEAIARVVRRRTTEMPMGNGATASMPDASQ
;
A
#
# COMPACT_ATOMS: atom_id res chain seq x y z
N MET A 1 0.21 57.54 -35.48
CA MET A 1 0.81 57.38 -36.80
C MET A 1 0.68 55.90 -37.14
N SER A 2 -0.43 55.51 -37.77
CA SER A 2 -0.58 54.40 -38.72
C SER A 2 -0.27 54.99 -40.12
N PRO A 3 -0.10 54.23 -41.19
CA PRO A 3 -0.68 52.94 -41.60
C PRO A 3 0.36 52.02 -42.30
N SER A 4 0.14 50.82 -42.82
CA SER A 4 -0.74 50.40 -43.93
C SER A 4 -0.51 48.92 -44.28
N SER A 5 -1.54 48.15 -44.52
CA SER A 5 -1.54 47.02 -45.49
C SER A 5 -1.71 47.58 -46.90
N PRO A 6 -1.47 46.88 -48.03
CA PRO A 6 -2.45 45.87 -48.55
C PRO A 6 -1.93 44.76 -49.50
N GLU A 7 -2.90 43.88 -49.92
CA GLU A 7 -3.18 43.24 -51.22
C GLU A 7 -2.33 42.02 -51.68
N SER A 8 -2.89 40.82 -51.74
CA SER A 8 -3.78 40.17 -52.76
C SER A 8 -3.19 40.11 -54.19
N ILE A 9 -3.07 38.88 -54.73
CA ILE A 9 -3.47 38.56 -56.11
C ILE A 9 -3.57 37.02 -56.27
N ALA A 10 -4.71 36.62 -56.82
CA ALA A 10 -5.08 35.29 -57.30
C ALA A 10 -4.56 35.06 -58.73
N SER A 11 -4.43 33.77 -59.13
CA SER A 11 -4.91 33.27 -60.47
C SER A 11 -4.69 31.77 -60.61
N THR A 12 -5.74 31.05 -60.72
CA THR A 12 -6.19 30.02 -61.68
C THR A 12 -5.16 29.48 -62.68
N ASN A 13 -5.08 28.15 -62.82
CA ASN A 13 -5.42 27.47 -64.09
C ASN A 13 -5.64 25.95 -63.94
N GLU A 14 -6.73 25.51 -64.54
CA GLU A 14 -7.14 24.13 -64.81
C GLU A 14 -6.21 23.47 -65.82
N LEU A 15 -6.16 22.13 -65.75
CA LEU A 15 -6.34 21.20 -66.92
C LEU A 15 -6.16 19.74 -66.45
N SER A 16 -7.22 18.94 -66.59
CA SER A 16 -7.22 17.48 -66.75
C SER A 16 -7.18 17.17 -68.30
N PRO A 17 -7.15 15.90 -68.76
CA PRO A 17 -7.23 14.60 -68.12
C PRO A 17 -6.34 13.48 -68.77
N SER A 18 -6.57 12.25 -68.29
CA SER A 18 -6.47 10.94 -68.97
C SER A 18 -5.25 10.06 -68.76
N GLY A 19 -5.53 8.80 -68.39
CA GLY A 19 -4.65 7.66 -68.57
C GLY A 19 -4.83 6.55 -67.52
N ASP A 20 -5.59 5.50 -67.93
CA ASP A 20 -5.80 4.24 -67.24
C ASP A 20 -4.52 3.54 -66.81
N GLY A 21 -4.57 2.85 -65.65
CA GLY A 21 -3.51 1.93 -65.22
C GLY A 21 -3.78 1.34 -63.83
N ASP A 22 -4.17 0.10 -63.82
CA ASP A 22 -4.52 -0.84 -62.76
C ASP A 22 -3.90 -0.66 -61.36
N LEU A 23 -4.76 -0.88 -60.40
CA LEU A 23 -4.70 -1.20 -58.95
C LEU A 23 -3.37 -1.74 -58.39
N PRO A 24 -3.09 -1.40 -57.13
CA PRO A 24 -3.35 -2.38 -56.10
C PRO A 24 -4.17 -1.86 -54.90
N VAL A 25 -4.93 -2.80 -54.36
CA VAL A 25 -5.77 -2.76 -53.16
C VAL A 25 -5.09 -2.00 -52.03
N SER A 26 -5.63 -0.85 -51.70
CA SER A 26 -5.30 -0.16 -50.46
C SER A 26 -6.08 -0.79 -49.31
N LEU A 27 -5.37 -1.37 -48.36
CA LEU A 27 -5.90 -1.74 -47.04
C LEU A 27 -6.61 -0.53 -46.39
N PRO A 28 -7.75 -0.72 -45.77
CA PRO A 28 -8.44 0.37 -45.08
C PRO A 28 -7.59 0.89 -43.94
N ARG A 29 -7.33 2.19 -43.91
CA ARG A 29 -6.69 2.90 -42.82
C ARG A 29 -7.46 2.69 -41.52
N ALA A 30 -6.71 2.48 -40.47
CA ALA A 30 -7.14 2.34 -39.07
C ALA A 30 -7.77 3.63 -38.50
N GLU A 31 -8.74 4.23 -39.19
CA GLU A 31 -9.48 5.40 -38.69
C GLU A 31 -10.85 5.05 -38.08
N THR A 32 -11.29 3.79 -38.17
CA THR A 32 -12.60 3.36 -37.66
C THR A 32 -12.55 2.78 -36.25
N ALA A 33 -11.38 2.38 -35.75
CA ALA A 33 -11.24 1.85 -34.37
C ALA A 33 -11.21 2.95 -33.31
N SER A 34 -10.76 4.16 -33.67
CA SER A 34 -10.74 5.32 -32.75
C SER A 34 -12.16 5.82 -32.43
N GLY A 35 -13.03 5.89 -33.47
CA GLY A 35 -14.40 6.40 -33.28
C GLY A 35 -15.28 5.51 -32.40
N THR A 36 -15.08 4.20 -32.43
CA THR A 36 -15.85 3.26 -31.58
C THR A 36 -15.37 3.29 -30.12
N ARG A 37 -14.07 3.44 -29.89
CA ARG A 37 -13.48 3.56 -28.57
C ARG A 37 -13.90 4.86 -27.86
N ASP A 38 -13.96 5.96 -28.61
CA ASP A 38 -14.42 7.25 -28.09
C ASP A 38 -15.93 7.25 -27.83
N GLN A 39 -16.72 6.56 -28.61
CA GLN A 39 -18.18 6.39 -28.42
C GLN A 39 -18.50 5.49 -27.20
N ILE A 40 -17.73 4.43 -26.99
CA ILE A 40 -17.87 3.57 -25.81
C ILE A 40 -17.41 4.34 -24.55
N ARG A 41 -16.33 5.09 -24.66
CA ARG A 41 -15.83 5.96 -23.58
C ARG A 41 -16.83 7.06 -23.23
N GLU A 42 -17.46 7.68 -24.21
CA GLU A 42 -18.51 8.69 -24.06
C GLU A 42 -19.81 8.09 -23.49
N ALA A 43 -20.11 6.84 -23.77
CA ALA A 43 -21.24 6.10 -23.17
C ALA A 43 -20.98 5.71 -21.71
N LEU A 44 -19.75 5.36 -21.35
CA LEU A 44 -19.31 5.06 -19.99
C LEU A 44 -19.15 6.32 -19.12
N ASP A 45 -18.86 7.46 -19.74
CA ASP A 45 -18.75 8.77 -19.07
C ASP A 45 -20.12 9.46 -18.82
N ARG A 46 -21.23 8.83 -19.24
CA ARG A 46 -22.57 9.33 -18.89
C ARG A 46 -22.95 8.89 -17.49
N SER A 47 -23.22 9.84 -16.61
CA SER A 47 -23.81 9.54 -15.30
C SER A 47 -25.16 8.83 -15.47
N GLU A 48 -25.58 8.05 -14.49
CA GLU A 48 -26.91 7.39 -14.48
C GLU A 48 -28.08 8.37 -14.68
N SER A 49 -27.84 9.67 -14.46
CA SER A 49 -28.78 10.76 -14.72
C SER A 49 -28.82 11.22 -16.19
N GLY A 50 -27.98 10.65 -17.09
CA GLY A 50 -27.88 11.05 -18.49
C GLY A 50 -27.20 12.41 -18.71
N ALA A 51 -26.67 13.05 -17.66
CA ALA A 51 -25.88 14.25 -17.81
C ALA A 51 -24.52 13.92 -18.46
N PRO A 52 -24.01 14.74 -19.42
CA PRO A 52 -22.67 14.56 -19.93
C PRO A 52 -21.69 14.66 -18.78
N ALA A 53 -20.75 13.73 -18.69
CA ALA A 53 -19.66 13.83 -17.73
C ALA A 53 -19.00 15.19 -17.91
N ALA A 54 -18.84 15.94 -16.81
CA ALA A 54 -18.23 17.26 -16.85
C ALA A 54 -16.78 17.10 -17.28
N GLY A 55 -16.51 17.16 -18.55
CA GLY A 55 -15.28 17.26 -19.28
C GLY A 55 -13.95 16.80 -18.63
N GLU A 56 -12.84 17.04 -19.29
CA GLU A 56 -11.47 16.70 -18.89
C GLU A 56 -11.08 17.16 -17.46
N ALA A 57 -11.74 18.14 -16.89
CA ALA A 57 -11.48 18.65 -15.54
C ALA A 57 -11.76 17.62 -14.43
N LEU A 58 -12.68 16.65 -14.62
CA LEU A 58 -12.93 15.58 -13.65
C LEU A 58 -11.98 14.40 -13.81
N ARG A 59 -11.32 14.23 -14.95
CA ARG A 59 -10.34 13.17 -15.19
C ARG A 59 -9.05 13.31 -14.37
N ASP A 60 -8.79 14.52 -13.85
CA ASP A 60 -7.63 14.80 -13.01
C ASP A 60 -7.85 14.54 -11.52
N LEU A 61 -9.08 14.27 -11.09
CA LEU A 61 -9.40 13.96 -9.70
C LEU A 61 -9.43 12.44 -9.50
N PHE A 62 -8.89 11.97 -8.38
CA PHE A 62 -9.07 10.59 -7.96
C PHE A 62 -10.51 10.39 -7.48
N SER A 63 -11.10 9.27 -7.87
CA SER A 63 -12.38 8.83 -7.30
C SER A 63 -12.23 8.51 -5.80
N THR A 64 -13.33 8.48 -5.07
CA THR A 64 -13.33 8.10 -3.65
C THR A 64 -12.74 6.69 -3.46
N ASP A 65 -12.99 5.78 -4.39
CA ASP A 65 -12.46 4.41 -4.38
C ASP A 65 -10.94 4.39 -4.56
N GLU A 66 -10.39 5.17 -5.51
CA GLU A 66 -8.95 5.27 -5.72
C GLU A 66 -8.22 5.87 -4.49
N ILE A 67 -8.83 6.87 -3.84
CA ILE A 67 -8.29 7.43 -2.59
C ILE A 67 -8.28 6.35 -1.50
N PHE A 68 -9.38 5.60 -1.38
CA PHE A 68 -9.51 4.53 -0.40
C PHE A 68 -8.48 3.41 -0.64
N HIS A 69 -8.27 2.98 -1.88
CA HIS A 69 -7.24 1.99 -2.22
C HIS A 69 -5.83 2.44 -1.83
N ARG A 70 -5.50 3.72 -2.04
CA ARG A 70 -4.21 4.29 -1.61
C ARG A 70 -4.05 4.27 -0.09
N LEU A 71 -5.13 4.51 0.65
CA LEU A 71 -5.13 4.39 2.11
C LEU A 71 -4.94 2.94 2.56
N VAL A 72 -5.60 1.99 1.91
CA VAL A 72 -5.45 0.55 2.22
C VAL A 72 -4.01 0.10 2.00
N ILE A 73 -3.36 0.51 0.90
CA ILE A 73 -1.94 0.20 0.63
C ILE A 73 -1.03 0.79 1.71
N ALA A 74 -1.26 2.04 2.10
CA ALA A 74 -0.48 2.69 3.14
C ALA A 74 -0.68 2.02 4.52
N ALA A 75 -1.91 1.63 4.82
CA ALA A 75 -2.24 0.91 6.05
C ALA A 75 -1.56 -0.46 6.11
N ASP A 76 -1.52 -1.22 5.02
CA ASP A 76 -0.80 -2.49 4.96
C ASP A 76 0.70 -2.32 5.24
N GLU A 77 1.32 -1.26 4.71
CA GLU A 77 2.70 -0.91 5.05
C GLU A 77 2.87 -0.64 6.56
N GLU A 78 1.91 0.04 7.20
CA GLU A 78 1.96 0.34 8.63
C GLU A 78 1.85 -0.93 9.50
N PHE A 79 0.91 -1.83 9.16
CA PHE A 79 0.75 -3.12 9.86
C PHE A 79 1.95 -4.05 9.70
N SER A 80 2.73 -3.89 8.65
CA SER A 80 3.93 -4.68 8.37
C SER A 80 5.19 -4.18 9.07
N ARG A 81 5.16 -3.00 9.70
CA ARG A 81 6.32 -2.44 10.40
C ARG A 81 6.54 -3.13 11.76
N SER A 82 7.80 -3.42 12.07
CA SER A 82 8.17 -3.92 13.40
C SER A 82 7.84 -2.91 14.50
N THR A 83 7.58 -3.38 15.72
CA THR A 83 7.31 -2.53 16.89
C THR A 83 8.43 -1.50 17.13
N ARG A 84 9.69 -1.90 16.90
CA ARG A 84 10.85 -1.00 17.00
C ARG A 84 10.77 0.14 16.00
N LEU A 85 10.41 -0.15 14.74
CA LEU A 85 10.34 0.85 13.70
C LEU A 85 9.15 1.79 13.92
N LEU A 86 7.99 1.27 14.35
CA LEU A 86 6.83 2.07 14.75
C LEU A 86 7.16 3.02 15.89
N PHE A 87 7.87 2.53 16.93
CA PHE A 87 8.29 3.33 18.08
C PHE A 87 9.26 4.44 17.68
N LEU A 88 10.30 4.14 16.90
CA LEU A 88 11.29 5.15 16.47
C LEU A 88 10.66 6.21 15.55
N SER A 89 9.80 5.78 14.63
CA SER A 89 9.06 6.71 13.76
C SER A 89 8.07 7.57 14.56
N GLY A 90 7.37 6.97 15.54
CA GLY A 90 6.51 7.71 16.46
C GLY A 90 7.27 8.70 17.34
N LEU A 91 8.44 8.33 17.84
CA LEU A 91 9.31 9.23 18.62
C LEU A 91 9.75 10.43 17.77
N ALA A 92 10.18 10.18 16.53
CA ALA A 92 10.53 11.24 15.59
C ALA A 92 9.33 12.17 15.29
N ALA A 93 8.12 11.61 15.15
CA ALA A 93 6.91 12.40 15.00
C ALA A 93 6.64 13.27 16.23
N GLY A 94 6.73 12.72 17.44
CA GLY A 94 6.53 13.48 18.70
C GLY A 94 7.51 14.63 18.88
N LEU A 95 8.79 14.42 18.54
CA LEU A 95 9.80 15.47 18.53
C LEU A 95 9.48 16.54 17.47
N SER A 96 9.16 16.12 16.25
CA SER A 96 8.88 17.03 15.14
C SER A 96 7.62 17.86 15.38
N ILE A 97 6.55 17.23 15.89
CA ILE A 97 5.29 17.91 16.17
C ILE A 97 5.45 19.03 17.23
N SER A 98 6.43 18.91 18.11
CA SER A 98 6.73 19.94 19.10
C SER A 98 7.27 21.24 18.50
N LEU A 99 7.74 21.19 17.24
CA LEU A 99 8.11 22.40 16.48
C LEU A 99 6.89 23.30 16.23
N SER A 100 5.68 22.73 16.20
CA SER A 100 4.42 23.49 16.16
C SER A 100 4.26 24.35 17.40
N PHE A 101 4.49 23.77 18.58
CA PHE A 101 4.44 24.49 19.85
C PHE A 101 5.53 25.55 19.93
N LEU A 102 6.77 25.22 19.57
CA LEU A 102 7.90 26.16 19.55
C LEU A 102 7.62 27.34 18.60
N GLY A 103 7.24 27.05 17.36
CA GLY A 103 7.00 28.08 16.34
C GLY A 103 5.83 29.01 16.68
N MET A 104 4.70 28.42 17.12
CA MET A 104 3.54 29.20 17.55
C MET A 104 3.89 30.09 18.75
N THR A 105 4.59 29.57 19.75
CA THR A 105 5.03 30.32 20.93
C THR A 105 5.94 31.48 20.53
N ALA A 106 6.97 31.20 19.72
CA ALA A 106 7.94 32.21 19.31
C ALA A 106 7.26 33.38 18.55
N LEU A 107 6.42 33.05 17.58
CA LEU A 107 5.77 34.09 16.78
C LEU A 107 4.70 34.85 17.57
N THR A 108 3.97 34.20 18.48
CA THR A 108 3.02 34.84 19.39
C THR A 108 3.72 35.83 20.34
N ALA A 109 4.87 35.44 20.89
CA ALA A 109 5.64 36.33 21.80
C ALA A 109 6.26 37.53 21.08
N LEU A 110 6.57 37.41 19.81
CA LEU A 110 7.15 38.51 19.01
C LEU A 110 6.10 39.50 18.48
N TRP A 111 4.84 39.10 18.39
CA TRP A 111 3.78 39.93 17.78
C TRP A 111 3.00 40.67 18.86
N PRO A 112 2.82 42.00 18.73
CA PRO A 112 2.10 42.78 19.74
C PRO A 112 0.57 42.74 19.54
N GLY A 113 -0.19 42.85 20.65
CA GLY A 113 -1.64 43.08 20.64
C GLY A 113 -2.50 41.83 20.48
N GLU A 114 -3.79 42.02 20.26
CA GLU A 114 -4.81 40.97 20.25
C GLU A 114 -4.63 39.94 19.11
N MET A 115 -3.97 40.33 18.03
CA MET A 115 -3.70 39.43 16.89
C MET A 115 -2.51 38.51 17.09
N ALA A 116 -1.73 38.63 18.16
CA ALA A 116 -0.51 37.89 18.43
C ALA A 116 -0.70 36.38 18.28
N ARG A 117 -1.76 35.87 18.87
CA ARG A 117 -2.08 34.44 18.82
C ARG A 117 -2.43 33.96 17.42
N LEU A 118 -3.29 34.72 16.68
CA LEU A 118 -3.70 34.35 15.31
C LEU A 118 -2.50 34.33 14.36
N VAL A 119 -1.57 35.29 14.53
CA VAL A 119 -0.31 35.32 13.78
C VAL A 119 0.58 34.16 14.20
N GLY A 120 0.67 33.84 15.48
CA GLY A 120 1.39 32.67 15.98
C GLY A 120 0.94 31.35 15.34
N CYS A 121 -0.36 31.20 15.11
CA CYS A 121 -0.94 30.02 14.45
C CYS A 121 -0.38 29.75 13.05
N LEU A 122 0.25 30.73 12.36
CA LEU A 122 0.90 30.52 11.07
C LEU A 122 2.06 29.51 11.14
N LEU A 123 2.73 29.39 12.28
CA LEU A 123 3.81 28.43 12.47
C LEU A 123 3.36 27.12 13.14
N TYR A 124 2.09 27.02 13.53
CA TYR A 124 1.56 25.77 14.07
C TYR A 124 1.60 24.60 13.08
N PRO A 125 1.41 24.75 11.75
CA PRO A 125 1.55 23.66 10.79
C PRO A 125 2.97 23.10 10.65
N LEU A 126 4.00 23.80 11.14
CA LEU A 126 5.41 23.42 10.92
C LEU A 126 5.71 21.97 11.32
N GLY A 127 5.32 21.56 12.53
CA GLY A 127 5.55 20.19 12.98
C GLY A 127 4.81 19.14 12.17
N PHE A 128 3.58 19.46 11.74
CA PHE A 128 2.81 18.56 10.87
C PHE A 128 3.42 18.42 9.48
N LEU A 129 3.98 19.48 8.93
CA LEU A 129 4.71 19.40 7.66
C LEU A 129 5.90 18.45 7.75
N PHE A 130 6.66 18.47 8.86
CA PHE A 130 7.73 17.51 9.09
C PHE A 130 7.20 16.08 9.18
N VAL A 131 6.08 15.85 9.86
CA VAL A 131 5.46 14.52 10.01
C VAL A 131 4.96 14.00 8.66
N VAL A 132 4.13 14.78 7.97
CA VAL A 132 3.49 14.38 6.71
C VAL A 132 4.53 14.18 5.59
N MET A 133 5.46 15.16 5.41
CA MET A 133 6.49 15.06 4.37
C MET A 133 7.57 14.03 4.71
N GLY A 134 7.90 13.87 6.00
CA GLY A 134 8.87 12.89 6.51
C GLY A 134 8.29 11.47 6.66
N ARG A 135 6.98 11.28 6.46
CA ARG A 135 6.27 10.00 6.65
C ARG A 135 6.50 9.38 8.03
N TYR A 136 6.50 10.22 9.08
CA TYR A 136 6.61 9.75 10.45
C TYR A 136 5.24 9.31 10.98
N GLN A 137 5.23 8.39 11.95
CA GLN A 137 4.00 7.82 12.50
C GLN A 137 3.38 8.75 13.56
N LEU A 138 2.28 9.40 13.22
CA LEU A 138 1.52 10.23 14.14
C LEU A 138 0.20 9.55 14.51
N PHE A 139 -0.09 9.47 15.81
CA PHE A 139 -1.30 8.81 16.33
C PHE A 139 -2.59 9.31 15.67
N THR A 140 -2.72 10.61 15.46
CA THR A 140 -3.93 11.19 14.87
C THR A 140 -4.08 10.91 13.37
N GLU A 141 -2.99 10.68 12.63
CA GLU A 141 -3.04 10.15 11.26
C GLU A 141 -3.48 8.69 11.27
N ASN A 142 -2.98 7.92 12.25
CA ASN A 142 -3.33 6.51 12.41
C ASN A 142 -4.78 6.28 12.89
N THR A 143 -5.55 7.33 13.15
CA THR A 143 -7.01 7.21 13.34
C THR A 143 -7.77 7.03 12.01
N LEU A 144 -7.08 7.17 10.87
CA LEU A 144 -7.65 6.91 9.55
C LEU A 144 -6.98 5.71 8.85
N THR A 145 -5.67 5.77 8.60
CA THR A 145 -4.97 4.78 7.75
C THR A 145 -5.13 3.34 8.24
N PRO A 146 -4.66 2.91 9.42
CA PRO A 146 -4.80 1.52 9.84
C PRO A 146 -6.25 1.12 10.13
N VAL A 147 -7.15 2.08 10.41
CA VAL A 147 -8.57 1.80 10.63
C VAL A 147 -9.23 1.28 9.36
N THR A 148 -8.79 1.69 8.17
CA THR A 148 -9.33 1.19 6.90
C THR A 148 -9.19 -0.33 6.77
N LEU A 149 -8.04 -0.93 7.16
CA LEU A 149 -7.85 -2.38 7.16
C LEU A 149 -8.70 -3.11 8.20
N VAL A 150 -9.01 -2.45 9.31
CA VAL A 150 -9.92 -3.03 10.31
C VAL A 150 -11.37 -2.97 9.83
N LEU A 151 -11.79 -1.90 9.18
CA LEU A 151 -13.13 -1.77 8.59
C LEU A 151 -13.36 -2.76 7.44
N THR A 152 -12.32 -3.10 6.69
CA THR A 152 -12.38 -4.15 5.66
C THR A 152 -12.22 -5.56 6.22
N ARG A 153 -12.04 -5.72 7.53
CA ARG A 153 -11.78 -7.00 8.23
C ARG A 153 -10.51 -7.74 7.77
N ILE A 154 -9.55 -7.02 7.21
CA ILE A 154 -8.23 -7.58 6.86
C ILE A 154 -7.30 -7.58 8.09
N ALA A 155 -7.51 -6.65 9.02
CA ALA A 155 -6.77 -6.57 10.26
C ALA A 155 -7.69 -6.65 11.49
N SER A 156 -7.21 -7.23 12.60
CA SER A 156 -7.95 -7.34 13.85
C SER A 156 -7.87 -6.07 14.71
N ILE A 157 -8.87 -5.86 15.57
CA ILE A 157 -8.89 -4.76 16.52
C ILE A 157 -7.68 -4.80 17.48
N PRO A 158 -7.27 -5.94 18.06
CA PRO A 158 -6.09 -5.99 18.92
C PRO A 158 -4.81 -5.52 18.22
N ARG A 159 -4.61 -5.85 16.95
CA ARG A 159 -3.46 -5.36 16.17
C ARG A 159 -3.50 -3.84 15.97
N LEU A 160 -4.68 -3.27 15.70
CA LEU A 160 -4.87 -1.83 15.64
C LEU A 160 -4.51 -1.17 16.97
N LEU A 161 -5.03 -1.72 18.09
CA LEU A 161 -4.76 -1.18 19.43
C LEU A 161 -3.26 -1.25 19.80
N ARG A 162 -2.55 -2.29 19.35
CA ARG A 162 -1.09 -2.38 19.48
C ARG A 162 -0.39 -1.24 18.75
N ILE A 163 -0.71 -1.00 17.46
CA ILE A 163 -0.14 0.11 16.69
C ILE A 163 -0.43 1.44 17.38
N TRP A 164 -1.69 1.68 17.75
CA TRP A 164 -2.10 2.89 18.44
C TRP A 164 -1.36 3.09 19.76
N GLY A 165 -1.25 2.04 20.58
CA GLY A 165 -0.55 2.09 21.86
C GLY A 165 0.93 2.45 21.72
N VAL A 166 1.63 1.78 20.80
CA VAL A 166 3.06 2.03 20.54
C VAL A 166 3.29 3.43 19.99
N VAL A 167 2.51 3.85 18.99
CA VAL A 167 2.67 5.16 18.34
C VAL A 167 2.29 6.29 19.29
N LEU A 168 1.16 6.17 20.01
CA LEU A 168 0.74 7.17 21.01
C LEU A 168 1.80 7.35 22.10
N ALA A 169 2.28 6.26 22.67
CA ALA A 169 3.32 6.31 23.72
C ALA A 169 4.61 6.96 23.19
N ALA A 170 5.05 6.61 21.99
CA ALA A 170 6.23 7.19 21.36
C ALA A 170 6.05 8.68 21.04
N ASN A 171 4.88 9.08 20.52
CA ASN A 171 4.58 10.48 20.24
C ASN A 171 4.57 11.32 21.53
N VAL A 172 3.90 10.84 22.58
CA VAL A 172 3.83 11.54 23.87
C VAL A 172 5.22 11.64 24.50
N LEU A 173 6.05 10.59 24.42
CA LEU A 173 7.42 10.63 24.88
C LEU A 173 8.25 11.67 24.12
N GLY A 174 8.16 11.71 22.80
CA GLY A 174 8.87 12.70 21.97
C GLY A 174 8.44 14.14 22.29
N ALA A 175 7.14 14.37 22.42
CA ALA A 175 6.59 15.66 22.82
C ALA A 175 7.04 16.07 24.23
N GLY A 176 7.05 15.13 25.17
CA GLY A 176 7.51 15.34 26.53
C GLY A 176 9.01 15.66 26.64
N LEU A 177 9.85 14.96 25.87
CA LEU A 177 11.29 15.24 25.79
C LEU A 177 11.55 16.67 25.29
N CYS A 178 10.85 17.08 24.24
CA CYS A 178 10.96 18.45 23.73
C CYS A 178 10.46 19.48 24.75
N ALA A 179 9.29 19.25 25.36
CA ALA A 179 8.75 20.10 26.40
C ALA A 179 9.69 20.23 27.61
N TYR A 180 10.35 19.13 28.03
CA TYR A 180 11.34 19.15 29.08
C TYR A 180 12.55 20.05 28.75
N VAL A 181 13.09 19.91 27.53
CA VAL A 181 14.19 20.76 27.06
C VAL A 181 13.78 22.23 27.06
N LEU A 182 12.60 22.54 26.49
CA LEU A 182 12.07 23.92 26.43
C LEU A 182 11.83 24.51 27.84
N ALA A 183 11.40 23.70 28.80
CA ALA A 183 11.10 24.13 30.16
C ALA A 183 12.35 24.34 31.03
N THR A 184 13.42 23.59 30.77
CA THR A 184 14.60 23.55 31.66
C THR A 184 15.83 24.27 31.11
N THR A 185 15.78 24.69 29.86
CA THR A 185 16.89 25.40 29.19
C THR A 185 16.51 26.83 28.78
N GLY A 186 17.48 27.59 28.32
CA GLY A 186 17.28 28.97 27.84
C GLY A 186 16.83 29.09 26.39
N VAL A 187 16.21 28.05 25.78
CA VAL A 187 15.69 28.09 24.42
C VAL A 187 14.56 29.10 24.29
N PHE A 188 13.68 29.18 25.29
CA PHE A 188 12.66 30.23 25.36
C PHE A 188 13.18 31.46 26.11
N SER A 189 12.98 32.65 25.53
CA SER A 189 13.14 33.89 26.26
C SER A 189 12.08 34.00 27.39
N PRO A 190 12.21 34.90 28.35
CA PRO A 190 11.19 35.09 29.38
C PRO A 190 9.80 35.32 28.84
N GLU A 191 9.67 36.09 27.77
CA GLU A 191 8.40 36.42 27.10
C GLU A 191 7.81 35.18 26.44
N MET A 192 8.63 34.39 25.73
CA MET A 192 8.22 33.12 25.16
C MET A 192 7.80 32.11 26.23
N ALA A 193 8.49 32.08 27.36
CA ALA A 193 8.17 31.19 28.46
C ALA A 193 6.79 31.50 29.08
N GLU A 194 6.42 32.77 29.19
CA GLU A 194 5.10 33.19 29.67
C GLU A 194 3.99 32.79 28.68
N VAL A 195 4.19 33.02 27.38
CA VAL A 195 3.25 32.60 26.33
C VAL A 195 3.09 31.09 26.31
N ALA A 196 4.20 30.34 26.36
CA ALA A 196 4.20 28.88 26.36
C ALA A 196 3.43 28.32 27.58
N TYR A 197 3.64 28.89 28.75
CA TYR A 197 2.93 28.50 29.96
C TYR A 197 1.42 28.76 29.81
N GLY A 198 1.05 29.91 29.26
CA GLY A 198 -0.35 30.29 29.01
C GLY A 198 -1.09 29.31 28.08
N PHE A 199 -0.42 28.75 27.06
CA PHE A 199 -1.03 27.77 26.17
C PHE A 199 -1.38 26.47 26.89
N GLY A 200 -0.46 25.90 27.66
CA GLY A 200 -0.71 24.67 28.39
C GLY A 200 -1.71 24.87 29.55
N GLU A 201 -1.62 26.00 30.27
CA GLU A 201 -2.56 26.36 31.33
C GLU A 201 -4.00 26.51 30.81
N HIS A 202 -4.16 27.04 29.60
CA HIS A 202 -5.46 27.20 28.94
C HIS A 202 -6.19 25.84 28.81
N PHE A 203 -5.49 24.80 28.36
CA PHE A 203 -6.07 23.46 28.25
C PHE A 203 -6.42 22.86 29.62
N LEU A 204 -5.56 23.05 30.63
CA LEU A 204 -5.81 22.55 31.98
C LEU A 204 -7.01 23.22 32.69
N LYS A 205 -7.41 24.43 32.26
CA LYS A 205 -8.60 25.14 32.76
C LYS A 205 -9.89 24.71 32.08
N MET A 206 -9.83 23.96 30.97
CA MET A 206 -11.03 23.49 30.28
C MET A 206 -11.70 22.32 31.01
N SER A 207 -13.01 22.21 30.86
CA SER A 207 -13.71 21.00 31.30
C SER A 207 -13.34 19.80 30.45
N TRP A 208 -13.46 18.60 31.02
CA TRP A 208 -13.26 17.33 30.31
C TRP A 208 -14.12 17.25 29.04
N ALA A 209 -15.39 17.67 29.11
CA ALA A 209 -16.30 17.67 27.98
C ALA A 209 -15.87 18.66 26.86
N ASP A 210 -15.40 19.85 27.24
CA ASP A 210 -14.91 20.82 26.27
C ASP A 210 -13.69 20.31 25.52
N LEU A 211 -12.73 19.73 26.25
CA LEU A 211 -11.55 19.10 25.67
C LEU A 211 -11.91 17.96 24.74
N PHE A 212 -12.83 17.10 25.16
CA PHE A 212 -13.30 15.99 24.32
C PHE A 212 -13.90 16.51 23.00
N TRP A 213 -14.86 17.46 23.05
CA TRP A 213 -15.48 17.98 21.82
C TRP A 213 -14.51 18.80 20.96
N LYS A 214 -13.64 19.60 21.55
CA LYS A 214 -12.56 20.26 20.82
C LYS A 214 -11.62 19.22 20.17
N GLY A 215 -11.38 18.10 20.83
CA GLY A 215 -10.67 16.96 20.32
C GLY A 215 -11.37 16.31 19.12
N VAL A 216 -12.71 16.13 19.16
CA VAL A 216 -13.47 15.57 18.02
C VAL A 216 -13.26 16.40 16.75
N PHE A 217 -13.36 17.73 16.84
CA PHE A 217 -13.12 18.59 15.69
C PHE A 217 -11.65 18.59 15.23
N ALA A 218 -10.69 18.50 16.16
CA ALA A 218 -9.28 18.37 15.80
C ALA A 218 -9.02 17.06 15.05
N GLY A 219 -9.52 15.94 15.56
CA GLY A 219 -9.40 14.63 14.91
C GLY A 219 -10.04 14.59 13.53
N TRP A 220 -11.22 15.21 13.38
CA TRP A 220 -11.88 15.34 12.08
C TRP A 220 -11.02 16.10 11.06
N LEU A 221 -10.47 17.27 11.45
CA LEU A 221 -9.63 18.08 10.57
C LEU A 221 -8.32 17.36 10.19
N VAL A 222 -7.67 16.68 11.15
CA VAL A 222 -6.41 15.95 10.90
C VAL A 222 -6.66 14.72 10.02
N ALA A 223 -7.65 13.89 10.33
CA ALA A 223 -7.98 12.75 9.49
C ALA A 223 -8.49 13.18 8.09
N GLY A 224 -9.26 14.28 8.01
CA GLY A 224 -9.63 14.90 6.74
C GLY A 224 -8.41 15.39 5.94
N MET A 225 -7.41 15.96 6.61
CA MET A 225 -6.13 16.31 5.98
C MET A 225 -5.44 15.08 5.39
N VAL A 226 -5.40 13.96 6.13
CA VAL A 226 -4.81 12.71 5.64
C VAL A 226 -5.56 12.23 4.40
N TRP A 227 -6.89 12.15 4.45
CA TRP A 227 -7.71 11.77 3.30
C TRP A 227 -7.43 12.63 2.07
N LEU A 228 -7.42 13.94 2.23
CA LEU A 228 -7.16 14.88 1.13
C LEU A 228 -5.71 14.81 0.62
N ASN A 229 -4.75 14.49 1.48
CA ASN A 229 -3.35 14.27 1.06
C ASN A 229 -3.20 13.03 0.16
N TYR A 230 -4.02 11.97 0.37
CA TYR A 230 -4.07 10.83 -0.55
C TYR A 230 -4.81 11.15 -1.86
N ALA A 231 -5.70 12.14 -1.85
CA ALA A 231 -6.34 12.67 -3.05
C ALA A 231 -5.41 13.62 -3.85
N ALA A 232 -4.39 14.19 -3.22
CA ALA A 232 -3.48 15.13 -3.86
C ALA A 232 -2.41 14.43 -4.69
N ARG A 233 -2.16 14.93 -5.91
CA ARG A 233 -1.17 14.36 -6.84
C ARG A 233 0.24 14.88 -6.62
N ASP A 234 0.37 16.15 -6.26
CA ASP A 234 1.65 16.81 -6.12
C ASP A 234 1.94 17.28 -4.69
N MET A 235 3.22 17.56 -4.42
CA MET A 235 3.70 17.95 -3.10
C MET A 235 3.20 19.34 -2.68
N THR A 236 2.96 20.25 -3.63
CA THR A 236 2.48 21.61 -3.33
C THR A 236 1.04 21.57 -2.81
N ALA A 237 0.19 20.75 -3.46
CA ALA A 237 -1.18 20.53 -2.98
C ALA A 237 -1.18 19.95 -1.56
N ARG A 238 -0.36 18.95 -1.27
CA ARG A 238 -0.22 18.36 0.08
C ARG A 238 0.26 19.38 1.10
N PHE A 239 1.23 20.21 0.73
CA PHE A 239 1.70 21.29 1.58
C PHE A 239 0.56 22.27 1.91
N LEU A 240 -0.19 22.74 0.92
CA LEU A 240 -1.29 23.68 1.11
C LEU A 240 -2.44 23.09 1.94
N ILE A 241 -2.85 21.85 1.66
CA ILE A 241 -3.88 21.13 2.41
C ILE A 241 -3.47 21.02 3.89
N THR A 242 -2.25 20.53 4.14
CA THR A 242 -1.71 20.40 5.50
C THR A 242 -1.65 21.75 6.19
N PHE A 243 -1.12 22.78 5.52
CA PHE A 243 -1.00 24.11 6.08
C PHE A 243 -2.35 24.70 6.47
N VAL A 244 -3.32 24.70 5.56
CA VAL A 244 -4.64 25.34 5.79
C VAL A 244 -5.43 24.63 6.90
N LEU A 245 -5.51 23.29 6.84
CA LEU A 245 -6.29 22.53 7.82
C LEU A 245 -5.65 22.57 9.22
N ILE A 246 -4.35 22.49 9.31
CA ILE A 246 -3.66 22.53 10.60
C ILE A 246 -3.60 23.96 11.16
N TYR A 247 -3.46 24.99 10.31
CA TYR A 247 -3.69 26.38 10.74
C TYR A 247 -5.08 26.54 11.35
N THR A 248 -6.12 25.96 10.74
CA THR A 248 -7.49 26.00 11.24
C THR A 248 -7.63 25.31 12.61
N VAL A 249 -6.93 24.18 12.83
CA VAL A 249 -6.89 23.51 14.15
C VAL A 249 -6.42 24.47 15.23
N ALA A 250 -5.32 25.19 14.99
CA ALA A 250 -4.75 26.15 15.93
C ALA A 250 -5.61 27.38 16.12
N ALA A 251 -6.03 28.03 15.02
CA ALA A 251 -6.81 29.26 15.03
C ALA A 251 -8.18 29.11 15.69
N ALA A 252 -8.79 27.91 15.55
CA ALA A 252 -10.05 27.56 16.19
C ALA A 252 -9.89 26.94 17.59
N GLU A 253 -8.68 26.89 18.15
CA GLU A 253 -8.38 26.34 19.49
C GLU A 253 -8.85 24.89 19.67
N ARG A 254 -8.60 24.05 18.67
CA ARG A 254 -8.95 22.64 18.75
C ARG A 254 -7.88 21.88 19.54
N ALA A 255 -8.30 20.90 20.35
CA ALA A 255 -7.40 20.12 21.17
C ALA A 255 -6.77 18.97 20.36
N HIS A 256 -5.51 19.14 19.93
CA HIS A 256 -4.72 18.05 19.35
C HIS A 256 -3.91 17.34 20.42
N CYS A 257 -4.10 16.03 20.58
CA CYS A 257 -3.56 15.28 21.72
C CYS A 257 -2.03 15.34 21.83
N ILE A 258 -1.28 15.36 20.71
CA ILE A 258 0.19 15.31 20.76
C ILE A 258 0.81 16.71 20.87
N VAL A 259 0.36 17.70 20.09
CA VAL A 259 0.85 19.08 20.27
C VAL A 259 0.50 19.60 21.64
N GLY A 260 -0.76 19.44 22.07
CA GLY A 260 -1.20 19.83 23.40
C GLY A 260 -0.47 19.04 24.52
N SER A 261 0.04 17.82 24.25
CA SER A 261 0.92 17.14 25.20
C SER A 261 2.22 17.91 25.43
N ALA A 262 2.84 18.49 24.40
CA ALA A 262 4.01 19.34 24.57
C ALA A 262 3.68 20.60 25.38
N GLU A 263 2.53 21.25 25.09
CA GLU A 263 2.07 22.45 25.77
C GLU A 263 1.77 22.20 27.25
N VAL A 264 1.00 21.16 27.57
CA VAL A 264 0.62 20.86 28.97
C VAL A 264 1.80 20.28 29.75
N MET A 265 2.65 19.42 29.16
CA MET A 265 3.86 18.93 29.80
C MET A 265 4.85 20.07 30.11
N TYR A 266 4.91 21.10 29.29
CA TYR A 266 5.70 22.30 29.60
C TYR A 266 5.26 22.91 30.96
N VAL A 267 3.95 23.03 31.20
CA VAL A 267 3.39 23.52 32.47
C VAL A 267 3.75 22.55 33.63
N VAL A 268 3.66 21.25 33.41
CA VAL A 268 4.05 20.23 34.39
C VAL A 268 5.53 20.39 34.79
N PHE A 269 6.43 20.52 33.81
CA PHE A 269 7.86 20.68 34.06
C PHE A 269 8.22 22.04 34.72
N LYS A 270 7.37 23.05 34.53
CA LYS A 270 7.46 24.33 35.29
C LYS A 270 6.84 24.25 36.68
N GLY A 271 6.29 23.11 37.11
CA GLY A 271 5.68 22.90 38.41
C GLY A 271 4.27 23.46 38.57
N GLY A 272 3.61 23.86 37.46
CA GLY A 272 2.27 24.43 37.50
C GLY A 272 1.14 23.38 37.48
N ALA A 273 1.44 22.12 37.19
CA ALA A 273 0.47 21.03 37.18
C ALA A 273 1.14 19.70 37.54
N SER A 274 0.34 18.71 37.93
CA SER A 274 0.82 17.34 38.19
C SER A 274 0.82 16.53 36.88
N PHE A 275 1.63 15.48 36.81
CA PHE A 275 1.59 14.52 35.70
C PHE A 275 0.25 13.79 35.63
N GLY A 276 -0.43 13.59 36.75
CA GLY A 276 -1.79 13.03 36.79
C GLY A 276 -2.80 13.95 36.11
N ALA A 277 -2.72 15.26 36.30
CA ALA A 277 -3.57 16.22 35.59
C ALA A 277 -3.31 16.20 34.06
N PHE A 278 -2.03 16.12 33.67
CA PHE A 278 -1.71 15.92 32.25
C PHE A 278 -2.40 14.68 31.66
N LEU A 279 -2.31 13.52 32.34
CA LEU A 279 -2.87 12.29 31.83
C LEU A 279 -4.41 12.29 31.82
N LEU A 280 -5.04 12.60 32.95
CA LEU A 280 -6.47 12.39 33.15
C LEU A 280 -7.32 13.59 32.71
N ASP A 281 -6.83 14.81 32.94
CA ASP A 281 -7.62 16.00 32.64
C ASP A 281 -7.37 16.55 31.23
N PHE A 282 -6.22 16.19 30.60
CA PHE A 282 -5.92 16.61 29.24
C PHE A 282 -5.81 15.44 28.24
N LEU A 283 -4.84 14.51 28.44
CA LEU A 283 -4.50 13.52 27.40
C LEU A 283 -5.67 12.59 27.07
N VAL A 284 -6.34 12.03 28.10
CA VAL A 284 -7.46 11.09 27.90
C VAL A 284 -8.59 11.73 27.11
N PRO A 285 -9.19 12.88 27.50
CA PRO A 285 -10.27 13.48 26.74
C PRO A 285 -9.83 13.89 25.33
N ALA A 286 -8.62 14.40 25.15
CA ALA A 286 -8.09 14.80 23.85
C ALA A 286 -7.91 13.61 22.91
N VAL A 287 -7.32 12.49 23.39
CA VAL A 287 -7.12 11.24 22.63
C VAL A 287 -8.47 10.64 22.23
N LEU A 288 -9.41 10.52 23.17
CA LEU A 288 -10.75 10.00 22.87
C LEU A 288 -11.48 10.87 21.86
N GLY A 289 -11.41 12.17 22.00
CA GLY A 289 -12.00 13.12 21.06
C GLY A 289 -11.37 13.00 19.66
N ASN A 290 -10.04 13.02 19.57
CA ASN A 290 -9.33 12.87 18.29
C ASN A 290 -9.68 11.54 17.60
N THR A 291 -9.78 10.45 18.38
CA THR A 291 -10.17 9.13 17.85
C THR A 291 -11.60 9.14 17.30
N VAL A 292 -12.57 9.69 18.06
CA VAL A 292 -13.96 9.78 17.60
C VAL A 292 -14.07 10.63 16.33
N GLY A 293 -13.35 11.75 16.27
CA GLY A 293 -13.32 12.63 15.09
C GLY A 293 -12.73 11.94 13.86
N GLY A 294 -11.58 11.28 14.01
CA GLY A 294 -10.88 10.61 12.93
C GLY A 294 -11.60 9.35 12.45
N VAL A 295 -11.92 8.44 13.37
CA VAL A 295 -12.57 7.17 13.04
C VAL A 295 -14.03 7.38 12.63
N GLY A 296 -14.80 8.08 13.45
CA GLY A 296 -16.25 8.23 13.26
C GLY A 296 -16.60 9.09 12.07
N LEU A 297 -16.00 10.27 11.97
CA LEU A 297 -16.40 11.28 10.97
C LEU A 297 -15.61 11.18 9.65
N VAL A 298 -14.46 10.51 9.63
CA VAL A 298 -13.68 10.37 8.39
C VAL A 298 -13.61 8.91 7.94
N ALA A 299 -13.04 8.00 8.75
CA ALA A 299 -12.83 6.63 8.32
C ALA A 299 -14.15 5.91 8.00
N ILE A 300 -15.11 5.90 8.93
CA ILE A 300 -16.39 5.17 8.74
C ILE A 300 -17.23 5.82 7.62
N LEU A 301 -17.36 7.15 7.58
CA LEU A 301 -18.18 7.81 6.56
C LEU A 301 -17.62 7.61 5.15
N ASN A 302 -16.29 7.72 4.97
CA ASN A 302 -15.70 7.47 3.66
C ASN A 302 -15.76 5.97 3.30
N PHE A 303 -15.54 5.08 4.25
CA PHE A 303 -15.70 3.63 4.03
C PHE A 303 -17.12 3.26 3.58
N THR A 304 -18.16 3.87 4.17
CA THR A 304 -19.54 3.59 3.75
C THR A 304 -19.87 4.09 2.34
N GLN A 305 -19.21 5.14 1.87
CA GLN A 305 -19.37 5.66 0.52
C GLN A 305 -18.68 4.79 -0.54
N THR A 306 -17.57 4.14 -0.19
CA THR A 306 -16.80 3.27 -1.11
C THR A 306 -17.35 1.85 -1.21
N ARG A 307 -18.15 1.42 -0.24
CA ARG A 307 -18.57 0.02 -0.06
C ARG A 307 -19.45 -0.54 -1.18
N ASP A 308 -20.16 0.27 -1.95
CA ASP A 308 -21.27 -0.23 -2.78
C ASP A 308 -20.93 -0.60 -4.22
N ARG A 309 -19.71 -0.37 -4.73
CA ARG A 309 -19.50 -0.47 -6.18
C ARG A 309 -18.28 -1.22 -6.69
N ARG A 310 -17.28 -1.59 -5.90
CA ARG A 310 -16.03 -2.16 -6.43
C ARG A 310 -15.39 -3.30 -5.65
N PHE A 311 -16.12 -3.96 -4.79
CA PHE A 311 -15.77 -5.30 -4.33
C PHE A 311 -16.87 -6.29 -4.77
N PRO A 312 -17.12 -6.44 -6.10
CA PRO A 312 -18.14 -7.37 -6.60
C PRO A 312 -17.77 -8.83 -6.32
N HIS A 313 -16.51 -9.14 -6.07
CA HIS A 313 -16.02 -10.48 -5.74
C HIS A 313 -15.66 -10.58 -4.26
N ARG A 314 -16.65 -10.36 -3.40
CA ARG A 314 -16.55 -10.60 -1.96
C ARG A 314 -16.44 -12.08 -1.57
N ASP A 315 -16.47 -12.96 -2.53
CA ASP A 315 -16.30 -14.39 -2.32
C ASP A 315 -14.84 -14.81 -2.06
N CYS A 316 -13.92 -13.84 -1.96
CA CYS A 316 -12.66 -14.06 -1.25
C CYS A 316 -12.91 -14.22 0.26
N GLY A 317 -13.85 -15.11 0.63
CA GLY A 317 -14.30 -15.35 2.00
C GLY A 317 -13.22 -15.87 2.97
N GLN A 318 -11.96 -15.95 2.54
CA GLN A 318 -10.85 -16.44 3.37
C GLN A 318 -9.81 -15.37 3.75
N LEU A 319 -9.88 -14.15 3.23
CA LEU A 319 -9.03 -13.04 3.69
C LEU A 319 -9.71 -12.12 4.68
N GLU A 320 -11.04 -12.12 4.71
CA GLU A 320 -11.75 -11.42 5.75
C GLU A 320 -11.68 -12.26 7.03
N LEU A 321 -11.16 -11.66 8.08
CA LEU A 321 -11.20 -12.26 9.41
C LEU A 321 -12.65 -12.58 9.79
N THR A 322 -12.86 -13.72 10.43
CA THR A 322 -14.15 -14.02 11.09
C THR A 322 -14.43 -12.95 12.14
N TRP A 323 -15.70 -12.79 12.55
CA TRP A 323 -16.07 -11.81 13.58
C TRP A 323 -15.32 -12.00 14.90
N THR A 324 -15.00 -13.23 15.27
CA THR A 324 -14.23 -13.56 16.47
C THR A 324 -12.76 -13.19 16.33
N GLU A 325 -12.14 -13.49 15.20
CA GLU A 325 -10.75 -13.10 14.89
C GLU A 325 -10.60 -11.58 14.76
N TRP A 326 -11.60 -10.93 14.16
CA TRP A 326 -11.61 -9.49 14.05
C TRP A 326 -11.69 -8.79 15.41
N LEU A 327 -12.57 -9.27 16.32
CA LEU A 327 -12.78 -8.67 17.65
C LEU A 327 -11.66 -9.00 18.63
N PHE A 328 -11.23 -10.27 18.68
CA PHE A 328 -10.38 -10.78 19.76
C PHE A 328 -8.97 -11.16 19.33
N GLY A 329 -8.63 -11.02 18.02
CA GLY A 329 -7.41 -11.61 17.51
C GLY A 329 -7.59 -13.12 17.34
N HIS A 330 -6.51 -13.86 17.14
CA HIS A 330 -6.54 -15.24 16.67
C HIS A 330 -7.40 -16.21 17.45
N SER A 331 -8.09 -17.07 16.70
CA SER A 331 -8.52 -18.39 17.10
C SER A 331 -7.37 -19.39 16.86
N ALA A 332 -7.21 -20.37 17.76
CA ALA A 332 -6.18 -21.39 17.66
C ALA A 332 -6.27 -22.12 16.29
N GLY A 333 -5.35 -21.85 15.39
CA GLY A 333 -5.30 -22.46 14.05
C GLY A 333 -4.67 -21.58 12.98
N HIS A 334 -4.64 -20.25 13.15
CA HIS A 334 -3.83 -19.38 12.30
C HIS A 334 -2.51 -19.06 13.02
N PRO A 335 -1.35 -19.26 12.37
CA PRO A 335 -0.07 -18.87 12.95
C PRO A 335 -0.12 -17.39 13.29
N ASP A 336 0.27 -17.06 14.51
CA ASP A 336 0.30 -15.70 15.04
C ASP A 336 0.97 -14.77 14.05
N LEU A 337 0.21 -13.78 13.61
CA LEU A 337 0.71 -12.71 12.76
C LEU A 337 1.60 -11.71 13.55
N GLU A 338 1.91 -12.03 14.80
CA GLU A 338 2.86 -11.29 15.63
C GLU A 338 4.24 -11.92 15.47
N GLY A 339 5.09 -11.21 14.78
CA GLY A 339 6.54 -11.21 14.78
C GLY A 339 7.30 -12.20 15.67
N GLU A 340 7.01 -13.49 15.58
CA GLU A 340 8.01 -14.51 15.84
C GLU A 340 8.56 -14.90 14.47
N ASP A 341 9.75 -14.41 14.22
CA ASP A 341 10.67 -14.83 13.18
C ASP A 341 10.03 -15.11 11.81
N GLU A 342 9.75 -14.04 11.02
CA GLU A 342 9.64 -14.16 9.55
C GLU A 342 10.83 -14.98 9.00
N ASP A 343 11.82 -15.22 9.82
CA ASP A 343 13.09 -15.86 9.51
C ASP A 343 13.01 -17.40 9.47
N GLU A 344 11.98 -18.04 10.04
CA GLU A 344 11.82 -19.50 10.07
C GLU A 344 10.58 -20.02 9.30
N ALA A 345 9.97 -19.20 8.44
CA ALA A 345 8.80 -19.63 7.68
C ALA A 345 9.13 -20.84 6.78
N VAL A 346 8.34 -21.91 6.94
CA VAL A 346 8.44 -23.15 6.19
C VAL A 346 7.30 -23.24 5.18
N LEU A 347 7.61 -23.78 4.00
CA LEU A 347 6.61 -23.99 2.94
C LEU A 347 5.55 -25.01 3.41
N ASP A 348 4.31 -24.60 3.47
CA ASP A 348 3.15 -25.43 3.81
C ASP A 348 1.96 -25.09 2.90
N PRO A 349 1.40 -26.05 2.15
CA PRO A 349 1.84 -27.43 2.00
C PRO A 349 3.15 -27.57 1.19
N PRO A 350 3.88 -28.68 1.34
CA PRO A 350 5.04 -28.97 0.50
C PRO A 350 4.63 -29.11 -0.97
N VAL A 351 5.61 -29.06 -1.89
CA VAL A 351 5.36 -29.22 -3.33
C VAL A 351 4.71 -30.58 -3.62
N GLY A 352 3.59 -30.56 -4.30
CA GLY A 352 2.73 -31.70 -4.62
C GLY A 352 2.51 -31.89 -6.13
N VAL A 353 1.58 -32.77 -6.46
CA VAL A 353 1.25 -33.13 -7.87
C VAL A 353 0.46 -32.06 -8.60
N GLU A 354 -0.18 -31.16 -7.86
CA GLU A 354 -0.97 -30.07 -8.42
C GLU A 354 -0.12 -28.82 -8.73
N ASP A 355 1.16 -28.85 -8.33
CA ASP A 355 2.05 -27.70 -8.56
C ASP A 355 2.59 -27.69 -10.00
N HIS A 356 2.73 -26.50 -10.56
CA HIS A 356 3.40 -26.28 -11.84
C HIS A 356 4.91 -26.30 -11.66
N VAL A 357 5.56 -27.39 -12.10
CA VAL A 357 6.98 -27.63 -11.94
C VAL A 357 7.71 -27.48 -13.27
N PHE A 358 8.80 -26.70 -13.26
CA PHE A 358 9.74 -26.57 -14.37
C PHE A 358 11.10 -27.15 -13.97
N GLY A 359 11.58 -28.13 -14.70
CA GLY A 359 12.85 -28.83 -14.46
C GLY A 359 12.67 -30.28 -14.03
N PRO A 360 13.76 -30.98 -13.68
CA PRO A 360 13.72 -32.40 -13.35
C PRO A 360 13.00 -32.70 -12.03
N ASP A 361 12.20 -33.76 -12.00
CA ASP A 361 11.47 -34.16 -10.78
C ASP A 361 12.40 -34.58 -9.63
N ASP A 362 13.57 -35.12 -9.96
CA ASP A 362 14.59 -35.57 -9.02
C ASP A 362 15.67 -34.51 -8.71
N ALA A 363 15.46 -33.29 -9.12
CA ALA A 363 16.38 -32.18 -8.87
C ALA A 363 16.68 -32.04 -7.36
N PRO A 364 17.97 -31.87 -6.97
CA PRO A 364 18.38 -31.78 -5.57
C PRO A 364 17.91 -30.52 -4.87
N VAL A 365 17.54 -29.49 -5.64
CA VAL A 365 17.05 -28.22 -5.11
C VAL A 365 15.70 -27.90 -5.72
N THR A 366 14.75 -27.49 -4.88
CA THR A 366 13.43 -26.98 -5.29
C THR A 366 13.34 -25.52 -4.92
N ILE A 367 13.06 -24.65 -5.90
CA ILE A 367 12.76 -23.24 -5.69
C ILE A 367 11.27 -23.04 -5.91
N VAL A 368 10.55 -22.55 -4.90
CA VAL A 368 9.13 -22.21 -5.00
C VAL A 368 9.00 -20.70 -4.94
N GLN A 369 8.36 -20.10 -5.93
CA GLN A 369 8.00 -18.68 -5.95
C GLN A 369 6.49 -18.52 -5.75
N TYR A 370 6.08 -17.77 -4.73
CA TYR A 370 4.75 -17.19 -4.68
C TYR A 370 4.78 -15.85 -5.42
N GLY A 371 4.02 -15.74 -6.50
CA GLY A 371 4.09 -14.60 -7.41
C GLY A 371 2.73 -14.11 -7.90
N ASP A 372 2.77 -12.90 -8.42
CA ASP A 372 1.64 -12.15 -8.95
C ASP A 372 2.06 -11.58 -10.31
N TYR A 373 1.27 -11.85 -11.34
CA TYR A 373 1.62 -11.49 -12.72
C TYR A 373 1.65 -9.99 -13.00
N GLU A 374 0.92 -9.20 -12.22
CA GLU A 374 0.92 -7.73 -12.34
C GLU A 374 1.98 -7.07 -11.44
N CYS A 375 2.67 -7.85 -10.57
CA CYS A 375 3.66 -7.34 -9.63
C CYS A 375 5.06 -7.21 -10.27
N PRO A 376 5.65 -5.98 -10.34
CA PRO A 376 7.00 -5.78 -10.90
C PRO A 376 8.10 -6.56 -10.15
N THR A 377 7.92 -6.77 -8.84
CA THR A 377 8.85 -7.55 -8.04
C THR A 377 8.79 -9.04 -8.39
N SER A 378 7.59 -9.59 -8.64
CA SER A 378 7.43 -10.98 -9.09
C SER A 378 8.12 -11.22 -10.43
N ARG A 379 7.93 -10.32 -11.39
CA ARG A 379 8.62 -10.34 -12.68
C ARG A 379 10.15 -10.30 -12.54
N LYS A 380 10.65 -9.39 -11.68
CA LYS A 380 12.09 -9.28 -11.43
C LYS A 380 12.66 -10.58 -10.89
N ILE A 381 12.01 -11.20 -9.88
CA ILE A 381 12.47 -12.45 -9.27
C ILE A 381 12.41 -13.59 -10.29
N TYR A 382 11.34 -13.70 -11.07
CA TYR A 382 11.26 -14.68 -12.15
C TYR A 382 12.43 -14.53 -13.14
N GLY A 383 12.71 -13.30 -13.60
CA GLY A 383 13.86 -13.04 -14.46
C GLY A 383 15.21 -13.31 -13.80
N ASP A 384 15.33 -13.15 -12.48
CA ASP A 384 16.55 -13.54 -11.75
C ASP A 384 16.69 -15.06 -11.69
N VAL A 385 15.59 -15.81 -11.47
CA VAL A 385 15.58 -17.27 -11.50
C VAL A 385 15.89 -17.81 -12.91
N GLN A 386 15.33 -17.22 -13.97
CA GLN A 386 15.67 -17.59 -15.36
C GLN A 386 17.17 -17.43 -15.64
N ARG A 387 17.78 -16.31 -15.21
CA ARG A 387 19.24 -16.10 -15.34
C ARG A 387 20.06 -17.10 -14.56
N VAL A 388 19.56 -17.59 -13.42
CA VAL A 388 20.19 -18.68 -12.67
C VAL A 388 20.09 -20.00 -13.44
N MET A 389 18.95 -20.28 -14.08
CA MET A 389 18.78 -21.45 -14.95
C MET A 389 19.79 -21.44 -16.09
N GLU A 390 19.89 -20.32 -16.82
CA GLU A 390 20.83 -20.15 -17.93
C GLU A 390 22.30 -20.27 -17.48
N GLY A 391 22.64 -19.68 -16.33
CA GLY A 391 24.02 -19.65 -15.82
C GLY A 391 24.47 -20.90 -15.10
N LEU A 392 23.56 -21.81 -14.74
CA LEU A 392 23.84 -23.09 -14.10
C LEU A 392 23.66 -24.31 -15.03
N SER A 393 23.09 -24.10 -16.22
CA SER A 393 23.07 -25.14 -17.26
C SER A 393 24.48 -25.26 -17.85
N PRO A 394 25.20 -26.39 -17.68
CA PRO A 394 26.49 -26.59 -18.32
C PRO A 394 26.31 -26.61 -19.84
N GLU A 395 27.24 -26.04 -20.60
CA GLU A 395 27.28 -26.21 -22.06
C GLU A 395 27.33 -27.71 -22.41
N GLY A 396 26.18 -28.29 -22.75
CA GLY A 396 26.07 -29.69 -23.20
C GLY A 396 25.41 -30.69 -22.25
N GLU A 397 25.03 -30.32 -21.02
CA GLU A 397 24.23 -31.17 -20.12
C GLU A 397 22.80 -30.63 -20.00
N GLN A 398 21.81 -31.50 -20.21
CA GLN A 398 20.38 -31.15 -20.24
C GLN A 398 19.71 -31.09 -18.84
N GLU A 399 20.43 -31.29 -17.75
CA GLU A 399 19.85 -31.39 -16.42
C GLU A 399 20.14 -30.14 -15.59
N LEU A 400 19.09 -29.38 -15.30
CA LEU A 400 19.13 -28.27 -14.35
C LEU A 400 19.42 -28.85 -12.94
N PRO A 401 20.29 -28.19 -12.13
CA PRO A 401 20.58 -28.67 -10.77
C PRO A 401 19.44 -28.31 -9.79
N PHE A 402 18.35 -27.77 -10.26
CA PHE A 402 17.16 -27.45 -9.47
C PHE A 402 15.90 -27.49 -10.33
N ARG A 403 14.75 -27.61 -9.66
CA ARG A 403 13.43 -27.40 -10.25
C ARG A 403 12.81 -26.13 -9.70
N TYR A 404 12.03 -25.46 -10.54
CA TYR A 404 11.31 -24.24 -10.21
C TYR A 404 9.81 -24.51 -10.16
N VAL A 405 9.15 -23.98 -9.14
CA VAL A 405 7.71 -24.11 -8.92
C VAL A 405 7.14 -22.72 -8.79
N PHE A 406 6.04 -22.45 -9.49
CA PHE A 406 5.30 -21.20 -9.35
C PHE A 406 3.94 -21.47 -8.70
N ARG A 407 3.61 -20.68 -7.68
CA ARG A 407 2.32 -20.65 -7.02
C ARG A 407 1.72 -19.28 -7.10
N HIS A 408 0.43 -19.21 -7.36
CA HIS A 408 -0.29 -17.96 -7.54
C HIS A 408 -0.47 -17.21 -6.20
N LEU A 409 -0.16 -15.91 -6.22
CA LEU A 409 -0.44 -15.01 -5.10
C LEU A 409 -0.95 -13.66 -5.63
N PRO A 410 -2.14 -13.63 -6.27
CA PRO A 410 -2.71 -12.38 -6.79
C PRO A 410 -3.07 -11.43 -5.64
N LEU A 411 -2.55 -10.20 -5.71
CA LEU A 411 -2.83 -9.13 -4.76
C LEU A 411 -3.92 -8.22 -5.31
N GLN A 412 -5.14 -8.70 -5.41
CA GLN A 412 -6.30 -8.05 -6.05
C GLN A 412 -6.51 -6.58 -5.66
N LEU A 413 -6.19 -6.20 -4.41
CA LEU A 413 -6.32 -4.81 -3.95
C LEU A 413 -5.28 -3.85 -4.56
N ARG A 414 -4.15 -4.39 -5.05
CA ARG A 414 -3.06 -3.63 -5.67
C ARG A 414 -3.03 -3.80 -7.17
N HIS A 415 -3.39 -4.98 -7.62
CA HIS A 415 -3.22 -5.48 -8.96
C HIS A 415 -4.57 -6.02 -9.46
N PRO A 416 -5.40 -5.17 -10.10
CA PRO A 416 -6.78 -5.52 -10.44
C PRO A 416 -6.88 -6.66 -11.46
N HIS A 417 -5.85 -6.89 -12.28
CA HIS A 417 -5.84 -7.95 -13.30
C HIS A 417 -5.10 -9.22 -12.85
N ALA A 418 -4.46 -9.21 -11.68
CA ALA A 418 -3.60 -10.31 -11.23
C ALA A 418 -4.34 -11.64 -11.06
N GLU A 419 -5.59 -11.61 -10.58
CA GLU A 419 -6.41 -12.83 -10.45
C GLU A 419 -6.77 -13.39 -11.80
N GLN A 420 -7.28 -12.57 -12.70
CA GLN A 420 -7.66 -12.99 -14.05
C GLN A 420 -6.44 -13.52 -14.83
N ALA A 421 -5.28 -12.88 -14.69
CA ALA A 421 -4.03 -13.37 -15.25
C ALA A 421 -3.61 -14.73 -14.66
N SER A 422 -3.84 -14.95 -13.36
CA SER A 422 -3.58 -16.25 -12.70
C SER A 422 -4.51 -17.33 -13.24
N VAL A 423 -5.81 -17.04 -13.40
CA VAL A 423 -6.78 -17.94 -14.02
C VAL A 423 -6.43 -18.24 -15.47
N ALA A 424 -5.92 -17.25 -16.22
CA ALA A 424 -5.47 -17.45 -17.60
C ALA A 424 -4.28 -18.43 -17.67
N ALA A 425 -3.36 -18.38 -16.72
CA ALA A 425 -2.27 -19.36 -16.64
C ALA A 425 -2.79 -20.78 -16.35
N GLU A 426 -3.79 -20.92 -15.46
CA GLU A 426 -4.43 -22.22 -15.17
C GLU A 426 -5.28 -22.72 -16.36
N ALA A 427 -5.98 -21.83 -17.10
CA ALA A 427 -6.67 -22.19 -18.33
C ALA A 427 -5.71 -22.72 -19.40
N ALA A 428 -4.54 -22.10 -19.55
CA ALA A 428 -3.49 -22.58 -20.41
C ALA A 428 -2.89 -23.92 -19.92
N ALA A 429 -2.81 -24.12 -18.59
CA ALA A 429 -2.37 -25.38 -18.00
C ALA A 429 -3.26 -26.57 -18.38
N ARG A 430 -4.58 -26.39 -18.49
CA ARG A 430 -5.52 -27.40 -18.98
C ARG A 430 -5.21 -27.88 -20.40
N GLN A 431 -4.57 -27.00 -21.18
CA GLN A 431 -4.12 -27.30 -22.55
C GLN A 431 -2.62 -27.62 -22.60
N GLY A 432 -1.95 -27.82 -21.45
CA GLY A 432 -0.54 -28.20 -21.36
C GLY A 432 0.47 -27.08 -21.62
N ALA A 433 0.04 -25.81 -21.61
CA ALA A 433 0.86 -24.65 -21.97
C ALA A 433 0.98 -23.62 -20.81
N PHE A 434 1.02 -24.09 -19.54
CA PHE A 434 1.17 -23.22 -18.38
C PHE A 434 2.38 -22.29 -18.51
N TRP A 435 3.56 -22.86 -18.82
CA TRP A 435 4.81 -22.10 -18.84
C TRP A 435 4.89 -21.12 -20.01
N ASP A 436 4.28 -21.44 -21.16
CA ASP A 436 4.21 -20.54 -22.30
C ASP A 436 3.35 -19.31 -21.96
N MET A 437 2.19 -19.52 -21.30
CA MET A 437 1.33 -18.43 -20.83
C MET A 437 2.01 -17.64 -19.71
N HIS A 438 2.65 -18.31 -18.78
CA HIS A 438 3.41 -17.69 -17.68
C HIS A 438 4.47 -16.70 -18.21
N GLU A 439 5.18 -17.06 -19.28
CA GLU A 439 6.15 -16.17 -19.91
C GLU A 439 5.49 -14.97 -20.58
N GLN A 440 4.36 -15.18 -21.29
CA GLN A 440 3.59 -14.08 -21.90
C GLN A 440 3.13 -13.07 -20.85
N LEU A 441 2.55 -13.55 -19.74
CA LEU A 441 2.00 -12.71 -18.68
C LEU A 441 3.09 -11.87 -17.99
N PHE A 442 4.25 -12.45 -17.68
CA PHE A 442 5.35 -11.68 -17.10
C PHE A 442 6.04 -10.76 -18.11
N THR A 443 6.05 -11.09 -19.38
CA THR A 443 6.63 -10.24 -20.42
C THR A 443 5.77 -8.99 -20.65
N HIS A 444 4.46 -9.12 -20.58
CA HIS A 444 3.49 -8.08 -20.92
C HIS A 444 2.65 -7.63 -19.71
N GLN A 445 3.26 -7.42 -18.56
CA GLN A 445 2.58 -7.05 -17.30
C GLN A 445 1.66 -5.83 -17.38
N ASP A 446 1.89 -4.93 -18.33
CA ASP A 446 1.08 -3.73 -18.53
C ASP A 446 -0.16 -3.96 -19.42
N GLN A 447 -0.36 -5.20 -19.90
CA GLN A 447 -1.42 -5.60 -20.84
C GLN A 447 -2.01 -6.94 -20.41
N LEU A 448 -2.91 -6.91 -19.43
CA LEU A 448 -3.52 -8.09 -18.81
C LEU A 448 -5.06 -8.02 -18.84
N GLU A 449 -5.62 -7.23 -19.77
CA GLU A 449 -7.06 -7.21 -20.01
C GLU A 449 -7.51 -8.47 -20.78
N ASP A 450 -8.79 -8.81 -20.75
CA ASP A 450 -9.33 -10.04 -21.37
C ASP A 450 -8.96 -10.19 -22.85
N GLU A 451 -8.92 -9.07 -23.60
CA GLU A 451 -8.50 -9.08 -25.01
C GLU A 451 -7.02 -9.44 -25.18
N ASP A 452 -6.17 -8.99 -24.24
CA ASP A 452 -4.75 -9.29 -24.25
C ASP A 452 -4.52 -10.77 -23.93
N LEU A 453 -5.22 -11.31 -22.91
CA LEU A 453 -5.14 -12.72 -22.54
C LEU A 453 -5.54 -13.66 -23.69
N ARG A 454 -6.59 -13.31 -24.43
CA ARG A 454 -6.99 -14.03 -25.65
C ARG A 454 -5.91 -13.99 -26.73
N MET A 455 -5.31 -12.83 -26.92
CA MET A 455 -4.21 -12.67 -27.88
C MET A 455 -3.01 -13.55 -27.50
N TYR A 456 -2.67 -13.64 -26.21
CA TYR A 456 -1.60 -14.52 -25.74
C TYR A 456 -1.96 -15.99 -25.96
N ALA A 457 -3.17 -16.41 -25.60
CA ALA A 457 -3.66 -17.77 -25.84
C ALA A 457 -3.55 -18.16 -27.32
N SER A 458 -3.98 -17.29 -28.21
CA SER A 458 -3.84 -17.48 -29.66
C SER A 458 -2.38 -17.54 -30.10
N SER A 459 -1.51 -16.68 -29.56
CA SER A 459 -0.09 -16.61 -29.95
C SER A 459 0.70 -17.86 -29.55
N ILE A 460 0.31 -18.51 -28.44
CA ILE A 460 0.93 -19.78 -27.98
C ILE A 460 0.20 -21.03 -28.51
N GLY A 461 -0.81 -20.85 -29.39
CA GLY A 461 -1.44 -21.93 -30.14
C GLY A 461 -2.53 -22.69 -29.40
N LEU A 462 -3.15 -22.10 -28.37
CA LEU A 462 -4.27 -22.69 -27.64
C LEU A 462 -5.56 -22.66 -28.46
N ASP A 463 -6.50 -23.55 -28.12
CA ASP A 463 -7.89 -23.42 -28.48
C ASP A 463 -8.50 -22.24 -27.71
N VAL A 464 -8.74 -21.13 -28.44
CA VAL A 464 -9.17 -19.87 -27.84
C VAL A 464 -10.60 -19.97 -27.30
N ASP A 465 -11.49 -20.72 -27.98
CA ASP A 465 -12.87 -20.88 -27.55
C ASP A 465 -12.91 -21.64 -26.20
N GLN A 466 -12.13 -22.73 -26.08
CA GLN A 466 -11.98 -23.45 -24.82
C GLN A 466 -11.32 -22.59 -23.74
N PHE A 467 -10.30 -21.80 -24.10
CA PHE A 467 -9.62 -20.91 -23.15
C PHE A 467 -10.57 -19.85 -22.60
N GLU A 468 -11.46 -19.28 -23.41
CA GLU A 468 -12.46 -18.31 -22.95
C GLU A 468 -13.49 -18.93 -22.01
N ASP A 469 -13.93 -20.15 -22.29
CA ASP A 469 -14.82 -20.88 -21.38
C ASP A 469 -14.10 -21.17 -20.03
N ASP A 470 -12.82 -21.57 -20.08
CA ASP A 470 -12.00 -21.87 -18.93
C ASP A 470 -11.71 -20.61 -18.07
N LEU A 471 -11.61 -19.41 -18.67
CA LEU A 471 -11.43 -18.16 -17.90
C LEU A 471 -12.58 -17.85 -16.94
N HIS A 472 -13.75 -18.45 -17.15
CA HIS A 472 -14.94 -18.26 -16.33
C HIS A 472 -15.28 -19.50 -15.46
N ASP A 473 -14.40 -20.50 -15.44
CA ASP A 473 -14.61 -21.72 -14.66
C ASP A 473 -14.24 -21.49 -13.19
N GLU A 474 -15.23 -21.63 -12.30
CA GLU A 474 -15.06 -21.52 -10.85
C GLU A 474 -13.96 -22.44 -10.31
N VAL A 475 -13.74 -23.61 -10.92
CA VAL A 475 -12.70 -24.57 -10.49
C VAL A 475 -11.30 -23.99 -10.63
N LEU A 476 -11.04 -23.20 -11.69
CA LEU A 476 -9.74 -22.54 -11.88
C LEU A 476 -9.55 -21.35 -10.94
N HIS A 477 -10.61 -20.62 -10.63
CA HIS A 477 -10.58 -19.62 -9.58
C HIS A 477 -10.27 -20.24 -8.22
N ASP A 478 -10.92 -21.35 -7.88
CA ASP A 478 -10.67 -22.06 -6.62
C ASP A 478 -9.21 -22.53 -6.55
N ARG A 479 -8.64 -23.02 -7.66
CA ARG A 479 -7.23 -23.46 -7.72
C ARG A 479 -6.26 -22.30 -7.43
N VAL A 480 -6.49 -21.12 -8.02
CA VAL A 480 -5.71 -19.91 -7.74
C VAL A 480 -5.83 -19.51 -6.26
N MET A 481 -7.03 -19.64 -5.70
CA MET A 481 -7.27 -19.33 -4.28
C MET A 481 -6.65 -20.34 -3.33
N GLU A 482 -6.52 -21.62 -3.71
CA GLU A 482 -5.77 -22.62 -2.95
C GLU A 482 -4.30 -22.24 -2.81
N ASP A 483 -3.64 -21.83 -3.89
CA ASP A 483 -2.24 -21.37 -3.86
C ASP A 483 -2.08 -20.15 -2.93
N ARG A 484 -3.02 -19.21 -3.02
CA ARG A 484 -3.03 -18.04 -2.16
C ARG A 484 -3.21 -18.40 -0.68
N ASN A 485 -4.06 -19.38 -0.38
CA ASN A 485 -4.25 -19.87 0.98
C ASN A 485 -2.98 -20.58 1.48
N ALA A 486 -2.35 -21.38 0.64
CA ALA A 486 -1.07 -22.02 0.92
C ALA A 486 0.03 -20.98 1.19
N ALA A 487 0.02 -19.83 0.48
CA ALA A 487 0.92 -18.72 0.76
C ALA A 487 0.73 -18.17 2.18
N VAL A 488 -0.53 -17.97 2.59
CA VAL A 488 -0.87 -17.49 3.95
C VAL A 488 -0.42 -18.49 5.01
N GLN A 489 -0.65 -19.79 4.79
CA GLN A 489 -0.20 -20.86 5.70
C GLN A 489 1.32 -20.90 5.82
N SER A 490 2.04 -20.68 4.70
CA SER A 490 3.51 -20.56 4.68
C SER A 490 4.04 -19.23 5.24
N GLY A 491 3.20 -18.39 5.86
CA GLY A 491 3.60 -17.08 6.39
C GLY A 491 3.93 -16.02 5.33
N VAL A 492 3.56 -16.25 4.06
CA VAL A 492 3.78 -15.31 2.96
C VAL A 492 2.70 -14.22 2.99
N ARG A 493 3.11 -12.98 3.12
CA ARG A 493 2.20 -11.82 3.22
C ARG A 493 2.37 -10.79 2.11
N ARG A 494 3.42 -10.94 1.31
CA ARG A 494 3.78 -10.01 0.22
C ARG A 494 4.24 -10.80 -0.99
N THR A 495 3.95 -10.31 -2.16
CA THR A 495 4.67 -10.69 -3.36
C THR A 495 6.05 -10.00 -3.34
N SER A 496 7.11 -10.63 -3.64
CA SER A 496 7.30 -12.03 -4.00
C SER A 496 8.11 -12.71 -2.91
N ASN A 497 7.84 -13.96 -2.69
CA ASN A 497 8.62 -14.77 -1.76
C ASN A 497 9.19 -15.97 -2.48
N LEU A 498 10.44 -16.34 -2.15
CA LEU A 498 11.06 -17.57 -2.57
C LEU A 498 11.24 -18.51 -1.38
N PHE A 499 10.99 -19.78 -1.61
CA PHE A 499 11.38 -20.87 -0.73
C PHE A 499 12.38 -21.74 -1.46
N ILE A 500 13.44 -22.12 -0.76
CA ILE A 500 14.46 -23.04 -1.30
C ILE A 500 14.51 -24.26 -0.40
N ASN A 501 14.16 -25.44 -0.97
CA ASN A 501 13.99 -26.69 -0.23
C ASN A 501 13.06 -26.54 0.98
N GLY A 502 11.93 -25.86 0.80
CA GLY A 502 10.90 -25.67 1.81
C GLY A 502 11.20 -24.60 2.87
N GLN A 503 12.37 -23.99 2.85
CA GLN A 503 12.73 -22.88 3.76
C GLN A 503 12.68 -21.54 3.04
N ARG A 504 12.13 -20.54 3.71
CA ARG A 504 12.05 -19.19 3.14
C ARG A 504 13.44 -18.62 2.84
N TYR A 505 13.60 -18.07 1.65
CA TYR A 505 14.84 -17.43 1.23
C TYR A 505 14.92 -16.00 1.77
N GLN A 506 15.99 -15.73 2.54
CA GLN A 506 16.23 -14.42 3.17
C GLN A 506 17.35 -13.62 2.51
N GLY A 507 17.94 -14.14 1.44
CA GLY A 507 19.04 -13.49 0.74
C GLY A 507 18.60 -12.36 -0.17
N ALA A 508 19.58 -11.68 -0.76
CA ALA A 508 19.32 -10.66 -1.77
C ALA A 508 18.69 -11.28 -3.03
N PHE A 509 17.62 -10.67 -3.55
CA PHE A 509 17.00 -11.08 -4.80
C PHE A 509 17.84 -10.57 -5.99
N ASN A 510 18.88 -11.34 -6.31
CA ASN A 510 19.70 -11.22 -7.52
C ASN A 510 20.24 -12.58 -7.93
N PRO A 511 20.59 -12.80 -9.22
CA PRO A 511 20.99 -14.10 -9.74
C PRO A 511 22.19 -14.70 -9.01
N GLU A 512 23.19 -13.89 -8.66
CA GLU A 512 24.42 -14.37 -8.03
C GLU A 512 24.18 -14.90 -6.62
N ALA A 513 23.30 -14.25 -5.84
CA ALA A 513 22.97 -14.67 -4.49
C ALA A 513 22.12 -15.95 -4.51
N ILE A 514 21.13 -16.04 -5.40
CA ILE A 514 20.28 -17.23 -5.57
C ILE A 514 21.15 -18.40 -6.04
N ALA A 515 21.96 -18.22 -7.09
CA ALA A 515 22.87 -19.26 -7.61
C ALA A 515 23.84 -19.79 -6.55
N ARG A 516 24.35 -18.92 -5.68
CA ARG A 516 25.23 -19.33 -4.57
C ARG A 516 24.53 -20.25 -3.60
N VAL A 517 23.27 -19.98 -3.26
CA VAL A 517 22.49 -20.84 -2.36
C VAL A 517 22.16 -22.17 -3.04
N VAL A 518 21.75 -22.15 -4.30
CA VAL A 518 21.48 -23.35 -5.08
C VAL A 518 22.73 -24.24 -5.12
N ARG A 519 23.89 -23.72 -5.53
CA ARG A 519 25.15 -24.48 -5.56
C ARG A 519 25.53 -25.06 -4.20
N ARG A 520 25.38 -24.31 -3.12
CA ARG A 520 25.66 -24.78 -1.76
C ARG A 520 24.74 -25.95 -1.39
N ARG A 521 23.43 -25.82 -1.63
CA ARG A 521 22.46 -26.89 -1.31
C ARG A 521 22.65 -28.13 -2.18
N THR A 522 23.04 -27.98 -3.43
CA THR A 522 23.40 -29.12 -4.30
C THR A 522 24.63 -29.88 -3.76
N THR A 523 25.60 -29.18 -3.16
CA THR A 523 26.84 -29.82 -2.64
C THR A 523 26.63 -30.44 -1.25
N GLU A 524 25.70 -29.96 -0.45
CA GLU A 524 25.39 -30.45 0.90
C GLU A 524 24.55 -31.72 0.91
N MET A 525 23.97 -32.17 -0.21
CA MET A 525 23.31 -33.47 -0.31
C MET A 525 24.36 -34.57 -0.42
N PRO A 526 24.37 -35.56 0.48
CA PRO A 526 25.26 -36.74 0.35
C PRO A 526 24.88 -37.47 -0.94
N MET A 527 25.85 -37.63 -1.85
CA MET A 527 25.70 -38.53 -2.99
C MET A 527 25.32 -39.92 -2.46
N GLY A 528 24.11 -40.35 -2.80
CA GLY A 528 23.58 -41.65 -2.35
C GLY A 528 24.57 -42.74 -2.62
N ASN A 529 25.17 -43.28 -1.54
CA ASN A 529 25.92 -44.52 -1.59
C ASN A 529 24.98 -45.58 -2.16
N GLY A 530 25.34 -46.10 -3.34
CA GLY A 530 24.74 -47.29 -3.90
C GLY A 530 24.77 -48.40 -2.85
N ALA A 531 23.64 -48.61 -2.20
CA ALA A 531 23.48 -49.74 -1.29
C ALA A 531 23.50 -51.02 -2.12
N THR A 532 24.66 -51.65 -2.17
CA THR A 532 24.74 -53.09 -2.43
C THR A 532 23.94 -53.78 -1.33
N ALA A 533 22.72 -54.17 -1.66
CA ALA A 533 21.94 -55.08 -0.84
C ALA A 533 22.67 -56.43 -0.78
N SER A 534 23.40 -56.67 0.31
CA SER A 534 23.79 -58.01 0.69
C SER A 534 22.57 -58.73 1.25
N MET A 535 22.06 -59.71 0.53
CA MET A 535 21.07 -60.66 1.04
C MET A 535 21.58 -61.34 2.32
N PRO A 536 20.77 -61.49 3.36
CA PRO A 536 21.12 -62.37 4.46
C PRO A 536 20.96 -63.82 4.01
N ASP A 537 22.05 -64.58 4.23
CA ASP A 537 22.18 -66.02 4.03
C ASP A 537 21.18 -66.75 4.94
N ALA A 538 20.32 -67.57 4.34
CA ALA A 538 19.38 -68.41 5.04
C ALA A 538 20.08 -69.76 5.36
N SER A 539 20.74 -69.79 6.54
CA SER A 539 21.09 -71.09 7.17
C SER A 539 21.51 -70.83 8.63
N GLN A 540 20.57 -70.93 9.56
CA GLN A 540 20.57 -71.80 10.78
C GLN A 540 19.30 -71.48 11.59
#